data_0a7061a84fce61918f7337029976c1ba
#
_entry.id   0a7061a84fce61918f7337029976c1ba
#
_cell.length_a   1.000
_cell.length_b   1.000
_cell.length_c   1.000
_cell.angle_alpha   90.00
_cell.angle_beta   90.00
_cell.angle_gamma   90.00
#
_symmetry.space_group_name_H-M   'P 1'
#
loop_
_entity.id
_entity.type
_entity.pdbx_description
1 polymer ?
#
loop_
_entity_poly.entity_id
_entity_poly.type
_entity_poly.pdbx_seq_one_letter_code
_entity_poly.pdbx_strand_id
1 'polypeptide(L)'
;MSGHTNNTENIALNGAQHSQAEAWYIEVLKLEQQGFAQTEQEAQARVDLLVNASNQDFAPASTLLGQWHVLGRYLNQSIPSAILFFQHAAKLNHGLAHLELAYLGLNHASDQLTQAQALMHLQQAVQLNHPEAIFVYAQQQLAQDPQAAYQLLLDNYLKNQHQNSLKFCVEFSGFDPIKVQNELLKIAEKDHFACALLAFSYFTQHNLDAAFKYAEIAQQHNDPFGCYVRALVEQQRDQGDATLAQEFLLKAAKNGHIESAYLAAVNLLKNAENAKTEQKHQEYATLAVELLSHAAVAGHVPAQYSLAQCLRYGLGTEKNLDQGVSWLERAAMQNHPDAQFELSMLLPLEHEHHLPLLNAAADKGHTQAMLCMSIFEQRQDNAQGALYWLNKAKELQVPRAFFLLGQMYREGKCVDVDLSLSADLFKQAADHGDIDSYFELFKIYKDGIGVRKNKKTASKYLDLAKENQHIEAASIEF
;
A
#
# COMPACT_ATOMS: atom_id res chain seq x y z
N MET A 1 -8.59 4.55 5.17
CA MET A 1 -9.45 5.72 4.91
C MET A 1 -8.57 6.93 4.70
N SER A 2 -7.93 7.06 3.57
CA SER A 2 -7.09 8.22 3.26
C SER A 2 -6.96 8.32 1.76
N GLY A 3 -7.91 9.00 1.16
CA GLY A 3 -8.02 9.27 -0.26
C GLY A 3 -8.88 10.47 -0.55
N HIS A 4 -9.07 11.35 0.44
CA HIS A 4 -9.63 12.66 0.14
C HIS A 4 -8.52 13.59 -0.33
N THR A 5 -8.07 13.34 -1.56
CA THR A 5 -7.36 14.36 -2.33
C THR A 5 -8.26 15.56 -2.43
N ASN A 6 -7.70 16.70 -2.01
CA ASN A 6 -8.24 18.03 -2.21
C ASN A 6 -8.71 18.23 -3.65
N ASN A 7 -9.95 17.86 -3.95
CA ASN A 7 -10.67 18.45 -5.06
C ASN A 7 -11.08 19.85 -4.58
N THR A 8 -10.13 20.76 -4.57
CA THR A 8 -10.45 22.17 -4.71
C THR A 8 -11.09 22.29 -6.08
N GLU A 9 -12.41 22.27 -6.13
CA GLU A 9 -13.14 22.82 -7.26
C GLU A 9 -12.46 24.15 -7.59
N ASN A 10 -11.85 24.24 -8.77
CA ASN A 10 -11.38 25.47 -9.35
C ASN A 10 -12.64 26.33 -9.58
N ILE A 11 -13.08 27.01 -8.52
CA ILE A 11 -14.08 28.07 -8.63
C ILE A 11 -13.35 29.18 -9.38
N ALA A 12 -13.53 29.21 -10.67
CA ALA A 12 -13.12 30.33 -11.50
C ALA A 12 -13.72 31.60 -10.89
N LEU A 13 -12.86 32.48 -10.39
CA LEU A 13 -13.20 33.80 -9.88
C LEU A 13 -13.66 34.68 -11.07
N ASN A 14 -14.85 34.42 -11.58
CA ASN A 14 -15.54 35.34 -12.46
C ASN A 14 -16.39 36.27 -11.61
N GLY A 15 -16.20 37.56 -11.76
CA GLY A 15 -16.71 38.68 -10.97
C GLY A 15 -18.24 38.80 -10.80
N ALA A 16 -18.91 37.71 -10.43
CA ALA A 16 -20.29 37.72 -9.93
C ALA A 16 -20.26 38.06 -8.42
N GLN A 17 -21.18 38.88 -7.93
CA GLN A 17 -21.36 39.13 -6.50
C GLN A 17 -21.70 37.80 -5.81
N HIS A 18 -20.75 37.25 -5.06
CA HIS A 18 -20.98 36.06 -4.24
C HIS A 18 -22.07 36.38 -3.17
N SER A 19 -22.93 35.39 -2.89
CA SER A 19 -23.83 35.50 -1.74
C SER A 19 -23.02 35.64 -0.44
N GLN A 20 -23.59 36.23 0.59
CA GLN A 20 -22.88 36.34 1.89
C GLN A 20 -22.50 34.96 2.44
N ALA A 21 -23.32 33.94 2.23
CA ALA A 21 -23.04 32.58 2.65
C ALA A 21 -21.84 31.96 1.90
N GLU A 22 -21.75 32.20 0.60
CA GLU A 22 -20.63 31.78 -0.22
C GLU A 22 -19.33 32.49 0.19
N ALA A 23 -19.39 33.79 0.50
CA ALA A 23 -18.22 34.52 0.97
C ALA A 23 -17.66 33.96 2.30
N TRP A 24 -18.51 33.62 3.26
CA TRP A 24 -18.09 32.95 4.49
C TRP A 24 -17.46 31.58 4.26
N TYR A 25 -18.03 30.80 3.37
CA TYR A 25 -17.48 29.48 3.00
C TYR A 25 -16.09 29.61 2.34
N ILE A 26 -15.92 30.52 1.39
CA ILE A 26 -14.63 30.80 0.74
C ILE A 26 -13.59 31.27 1.76
N GLU A 27 -13.98 32.11 2.73
CA GLU A 27 -13.10 32.56 3.79
C GLU A 27 -12.58 31.36 4.62
N VAL A 28 -13.46 30.46 5.01
CA VAL A 28 -13.05 29.23 5.72
C VAL A 28 -12.09 28.40 4.87
N LEU A 29 -12.36 28.19 3.59
CA LEU A 29 -11.45 27.44 2.71
C LEU A 29 -10.06 28.09 2.61
N LYS A 30 -9.98 29.42 2.56
CA LYS A 30 -8.70 30.16 2.58
C LYS A 30 -7.95 29.96 3.89
N LEU A 31 -8.66 30.02 5.03
CA LEU A 31 -8.07 29.77 6.34
C LEU A 31 -7.57 28.31 6.47
N GLU A 32 -8.29 27.34 5.92
CA GLU A 32 -7.88 25.94 5.88
C GLU A 32 -6.62 25.71 5.03
N GLN A 33 -6.49 26.45 3.92
CA GLN A 33 -5.27 26.40 3.08
C GLN A 33 -4.05 26.99 3.78
N GLN A 34 -4.22 27.93 4.69
CA GLN A 34 -3.14 28.52 5.50
C GLN A 34 -2.69 27.60 6.65
N GLY A 35 -3.48 26.59 6.98
CA GLY A 35 -3.20 25.59 8.00
C GLY A 35 -4.35 25.41 9.01
N PHE A 36 -4.13 24.47 9.92
CA PHE A 36 -5.11 24.20 11.00
C PHE A 36 -5.18 25.37 11.97
N ALA A 37 -6.38 25.59 12.56
CA ALA A 37 -6.54 26.53 13.65
C ALA A 37 -5.58 26.17 14.80
N GLN A 38 -4.86 27.17 15.28
CA GLN A 38 -3.86 27.01 16.36
C GLN A 38 -4.48 27.24 17.75
N THR A 39 -5.62 27.91 17.82
CA THR A 39 -6.34 28.21 19.02
C THR A 39 -7.80 27.79 18.94
N GLU A 40 -8.43 27.56 20.10
CA GLU A 40 -9.86 27.25 20.20
C GLU A 40 -10.73 28.37 19.62
N GLN A 41 -10.31 29.64 19.80
CA GLN A 41 -11.01 30.79 19.24
C GLN A 41 -10.99 30.83 17.72
N GLU A 42 -9.84 30.48 17.09
CA GLU A 42 -9.76 30.37 15.63
C GLU A 42 -10.61 29.21 15.11
N ALA A 43 -10.60 28.09 15.80
CA ALA A 43 -11.43 26.93 15.46
C ALA A 43 -12.92 27.30 15.52
N GLN A 44 -13.36 27.93 16.60
CA GLN A 44 -14.75 28.38 16.78
C GLN A 44 -15.16 29.39 15.71
N ALA A 45 -14.31 30.35 15.38
CA ALA A 45 -14.60 31.35 14.33
C ALA A 45 -14.84 30.68 12.95
N ARG A 46 -14.04 29.64 12.59
CA ARG A 46 -14.26 28.87 11.36
C ARG A 46 -15.60 28.14 11.39
N VAL A 47 -15.94 27.53 12.53
CA VAL A 47 -17.22 26.83 12.71
C VAL A 47 -18.39 27.82 12.59
N ASP A 48 -18.31 28.99 13.23
CA ASP A 48 -19.37 30.01 13.19
C ASP A 48 -19.64 30.52 11.77
N LEU A 49 -18.59 30.74 10.98
CA LEU A 49 -18.72 31.12 9.56
C LEU A 49 -19.47 30.04 8.75
N LEU A 50 -19.13 28.77 8.95
CA LEU A 50 -19.82 27.66 8.25
C LEU A 50 -21.27 27.49 8.74
N VAL A 51 -21.51 27.59 10.04
CA VAL A 51 -22.89 27.54 10.60
C VAL A 51 -23.74 28.67 10.04
N ASN A 52 -23.20 29.89 9.98
CA ASN A 52 -23.91 30.99 9.36
C ASN A 52 -24.23 30.79 7.88
N ALA A 53 -23.27 30.21 7.12
CA ALA A 53 -23.49 29.89 5.73
C ALA A 53 -24.52 28.74 5.56
N SER A 54 -24.43 27.69 6.40
CA SER A 54 -25.37 26.57 6.43
C SER A 54 -26.80 27.02 6.74
N ASN A 55 -26.97 27.99 7.68
CA ASN A 55 -28.26 28.52 8.04
C ASN A 55 -28.89 29.41 6.94
N GLN A 56 -28.12 29.78 5.93
CA GLN A 56 -28.61 30.42 4.71
C GLN A 56 -28.78 29.43 3.54
N ASP A 57 -28.97 28.16 3.84
CA ASP A 57 -29.15 27.07 2.88
C ASP A 57 -27.99 26.92 1.88
N PHE A 58 -26.76 27.27 2.28
CA PHE A 58 -25.58 27.05 1.46
C PHE A 58 -25.06 25.61 1.65
N ALA A 59 -25.46 24.73 0.75
CA ALA A 59 -25.22 23.29 0.83
C ALA A 59 -23.73 22.89 1.00
N PRO A 60 -22.73 23.53 0.33
CA PRO A 60 -21.33 23.20 0.56
C PRO A 60 -20.88 23.42 2.02
N ALA A 61 -21.38 24.45 2.70
CA ALA A 61 -21.04 24.70 4.11
C ALA A 61 -21.61 23.61 5.03
N SER A 62 -22.87 23.21 4.80
CA SER A 62 -23.48 22.11 5.54
C SER A 62 -22.70 20.79 5.30
N THR A 63 -22.25 20.53 4.09
CA THR A 63 -21.44 19.34 3.76
C THR A 63 -20.10 19.37 4.51
N LEU A 64 -19.42 20.51 4.54
CA LEU A 64 -18.14 20.64 5.23
C LEU A 64 -18.29 20.49 6.76
N LEU A 65 -19.38 21.02 7.35
CA LEU A 65 -19.71 20.78 8.77
C LEU A 65 -19.94 19.29 9.05
N GLY A 66 -20.66 18.60 8.18
CA GLY A 66 -20.83 17.15 8.27
C GLY A 66 -19.51 16.40 8.24
N GLN A 67 -18.61 16.77 7.34
CA GLN A 67 -17.26 16.18 7.25
C GLN A 67 -16.44 16.45 8.52
N TRP A 68 -16.54 17.67 9.10
CA TRP A 68 -15.86 17.99 10.35
C TRP A 68 -16.38 17.17 11.53
N HIS A 69 -17.68 16.88 11.57
CA HIS A 69 -18.24 15.96 12.57
C HIS A 69 -17.78 14.49 12.36
N VAL A 70 -17.61 14.03 11.12
CA VAL A 70 -17.05 12.69 10.83
C VAL A 70 -15.62 12.59 11.33
N LEU A 71 -14.82 13.63 11.09
CA LEU A 71 -13.37 13.64 11.40
C LEU A 71 -13.07 14.06 12.86
N GLY A 72 -14.02 14.62 13.59
CA GLY A 72 -13.76 15.25 14.89
C GLY A 72 -12.90 16.51 14.76
N ARG A 73 -12.99 17.24 13.62
CA ARG A 73 -12.17 18.40 13.32
C ARG A 73 -12.89 19.66 13.75
N TYR A 74 -12.31 20.42 14.69
CA TYR A 74 -12.89 21.61 15.32
C TYR A 74 -14.23 21.39 16.05
N LEU A 75 -14.84 20.23 15.88
CA LEU A 75 -16.11 19.82 16.47
C LEU A 75 -15.94 18.41 17.08
N ASN A 76 -16.78 18.08 18.07
CA ASN A 76 -16.80 16.74 18.60
C ASN A 76 -17.18 15.74 17.49
N GLN A 77 -16.46 14.63 17.41
CA GLN A 77 -16.80 13.56 16.48
C GLN A 77 -18.19 13.03 16.77
N SER A 78 -19.07 13.08 15.77
CA SER A 78 -20.46 12.66 15.90
C SER A 78 -21.04 12.26 14.55
N ILE A 79 -21.15 10.96 14.30
CA ILE A 79 -21.78 10.46 13.08
C ILE A 79 -23.27 10.87 12.98
N PRO A 80 -24.09 10.85 14.07
CA PRO A 80 -25.46 11.34 14.00
C PRO A 80 -25.56 12.83 13.55
N SER A 81 -24.70 13.69 14.07
CA SER A 81 -24.66 15.10 13.67
C SER A 81 -24.21 15.25 12.22
N ALA A 82 -23.21 14.50 11.79
CA ALA A 82 -22.76 14.49 10.39
C ALA A 82 -23.92 14.12 9.43
N ILE A 83 -24.67 13.07 9.76
CA ILE A 83 -25.85 12.64 8.95
C ILE A 83 -26.86 13.77 8.82
N LEU A 84 -27.16 14.52 9.89
CA LEU A 84 -28.11 15.63 9.82
C LEU A 84 -27.63 16.75 8.89
N PHE A 85 -26.35 17.14 8.98
CA PHE A 85 -25.78 18.14 8.08
C PHE A 85 -25.73 17.69 6.63
N PHE A 86 -25.36 16.43 6.37
CA PHE A 86 -25.41 15.89 5.02
C PHE A 86 -26.83 15.76 4.48
N GLN A 87 -27.81 15.37 5.29
CA GLN A 87 -29.22 15.35 4.90
C GLN A 87 -29.75 16.75 4.57
N HIS A 88 -29.33 17.79 5.33
CA HIS A 88 -29.66 19.17 5.01
C HIS A 88 -29.11 19.57 3.64
N ALA A 89 -27.84 19.34 3.38
CA ALA A 89 -27.22 19.63 2.09
C ALA A 89 -27.79 18.78 0.94
N ALA A 90 -28.15 17.53 1.19
CA ALA A 90 -28.76 16.64 0.20
C ALA A 90 -30.16 17.12 -0.24
N LYS A 91 -30.97 17.69 0.68
CA LYS A 91 -32.24 18.34 0.35
C LYS A 91 -32.08 19.53 -0.60
N LEU A 92 -30.90 20.14 -0.59
CA LEU A 92 -30.53 21.24 -1.48
C LEU A 92 -29.86 20.74 -2.79
N ASN A 93 -29.99 19.45 -3.10
CA ASN A 93 -29.42 18.77 -4.26
C ASN A 93 -27.89 18.86 -4.36
N HIS A 94 -27.17 18.81 -3.25
CA HIS A 94 -25.71 18.82 -3.25
C HIS A 94 -25.17 17.39 -3.46
N GLY A 95 -24.53 17.15 -4.61
CA GLY A 95 -24.07 15.82 -5.02
C GLY A 95 -23.07 15.17 -4.05
N LEU A 96 -22.12 15.96 -3.51
CA LEU A 96 -21.15 15.49 -2.51
C LEU A 96 -21.85 15.05 -1.21
N ALA A 97 -22.87 15.78 -0.75
CA ALA A 97 -23.60 15.37 0.45
C ALA A 97 -24.35 14.04 0.28
N HIS A 98 -24.92 13.81 -0.89
CA HIS A 98 -25.49 12.50 -1.22
C HIS A 98 -24.42 11.40 -1.24
N LEU A 99 -23.24 11.66 -1.76
CA LEU A 99 -22.12 10.71 -1.76
C LEU A 99 -21.64 10.39 -0.33
N GLU A 100 -21.51 11.41 0.53
CA GLU A 100 -21.11 11.21 1.94
C GLU A 100 -22.14 10.36 2.71
N LEU A 101 -23.43 10.60 2.50
CA LEU A 101 -24.48 9.75 3.05
C LEU A 101 -24.38 8.31 2.52
N ALA A 102 -24.10 8.14 1.24
CA ALA A 102 -23.87 6.81 0.67
C ALA A 102 -22.70 6.09 1.35
N TYR A 103 -21.57 6.74 1.51
CA TYR A 103 -20.41 6.16 2.19
C TYR A 103 -20.70 5.78 3.65
N LEU A 104 -21.36 6.67 4.40
CA LEU A 104 -21.70 6.39 5.79
C LEU A 104 -22.65 5.20 5.92
N GLY A 105 -23.69 5.12 5.09
CA GLY A 105 -24.66 4.05 5.18
C GLY A 105 -24.16 2.70 4.63
N LEU A 106 -23.21 2.71 3.67
CA LEU A 106 -22.60 1.47 3.16
C LEU A 106 -21.57 0.89 4.14
N ASN A 107 -20.83 1.76 4.85
CA ASN A 107 -19.79 1.33 5.79
C ASN A 107 -20.28 1.16 7.22
N HIS A 108 -21.29 1.93 7.65
CA HIS A 108 -21.83 1.97 9.02
C HIS A 108 -23.35 2.08 8.99
N ALA A 109 -24.03 1.05 8.46
CA ALA A 109 -25.50 1.01 8.48
C ALA A 109 -26.03 1.16 9.93
N SER A 110 -26.98 2.06 10.11
CA SER A 110 -27.60 2.38 11.39
C SER A 110 -29.10 2.59 11.22
N ASP A 111 -29.84 2.69 12.32
CA ASP A 111 -31.27 3.01 12.27
C ASP A 111 -31.55 4.38 11.60
N GLN A 112 -30.57 5.28 11.63
CA GLN A 112 -30.68 6.62 11.02
C GLN A 112 -30.36 6.60 9.51
N LEU A 113 -29.61 5.61 9.03
CA LEU A 113 -29.19 5.50 7.63
C LEU A 113 -28.97 4.02 7.26
N THR A 114 -29.99 3.44 6.65
CA THR A 114 -29.95 2.05 6.20
C THR A 114 -29.15 1.89 4.91
N GLN A 115 -28.68 0.69 4.65
CA GLN A 115 -27.97 0.38 3.39
C GLN A 115 -28.82 0.68 2.14
N ALA A 116 -30.12 0.45 2.19
CA ALA A 116 -31.03 0.78 1.09
C ALA A 116 -31.09 2.31 0.84
N GLN A 117 -31.16 3.11 1.91
CA GLN A 117 -31.12 4.57 1.80
C GLN A 117 -29.78 5.05 1.26
N ALA A 118 -28.65 4.43 1.68
CA ALA A 118 -27.32 4.74 1.17
C ALA A 118 -27.22 4.52 -0.35
N LEU A 119 -27.78 3.42 -0.86
CA LEU A 119 -27.83 3.16 -2.30
C LEU A 119 -28.70 4.19 -3.03
N MET A 120 -29.83 4.61 -2.45
CA MET A 120 -30.66 5.68 -3.02
C MET A 120 -29.89 7.00 -3.08
N HIS A 121 -29.14 7.35 -2.03
CA HIS A 121 -28.30 8.54 -2.03
C HIS A 121 -27.18 8.45 -3.08
N LEU A 122 -26.54 7.28 -3.25
CA LEU A 122 -25.55 7.09 -4.32
C LEU A 122 -26.16 7.34 -5.70
N GLN A 123 -27.37 6.79 -5.97
CA GLN A 123 -28.07 7.01 -7.23
C GLN A 123 -28.43 8.49 -7.44
N GLN A 124 -28.84 9.20 -6.39
CA GLN A 124 -29.10 10.65 -6.47
C GLN A 124 -27.83 11.43 -6.81
N ALA A 125 -26.69 11.12 -6.18
CA ALA A 125 -25.41 11.74 -6.50
C ALA A 125 -24.99 11.48 -7.97
N VAL A 126 -25.26 10.30 -8.50
CA VAL A 126 -25.04 9.96 -9.92
C VAL A 126 -25.97 10.80 -10.83
N GLN A 127 -27.25 10.94 -10.48
CA GLN A 127 -28.18 11.78 -11.24
C GLN A 127 -27.77 13.25 -11.25
N LEU A 128 -27.16 13.72 -10.17
CA LEU A 128 -26.56 15.05 -10.06
C LEU A 128 -25.19 15.17 -10.77
N ASN A 129 -24.80 14.15 -11.52
CA ASN A 129 -23.55 14.07 -12.28
C ASN A 129 -22.28 14.27 -11.40
N HIS A 130 -22.31 13.81 -10.14
CA HIS A 130 -21.13 13.89 -9.27
C HIS A 130 -20.07 12.87 -9.70
N PRO A 131 -18.84 13.29 -10.07
CA PRO A 131 -17.85 12.41 -10.72
C PRO A 131 -17.46 11.19 -9.87
N GLU A 132 -17.19 11.41 -8.58
CA GLU A 132 -16.81 10.32 -7.66
C GLU A 132 -17.99 9.37 -7.41
N ALA A 133 -19.23 9.86 -7.35
CA ALA A 133 -20.40 9.00 -7.21
C ALA A 133 -20.61 8.10 -8.44
N ILE A 134 -20.41 8.65 -9.64
CA ILE A 134 -20.45 7.86 -10.88
C ILE A 134 -19.38 6.76 -10.85
N PHE A 135 -18.19 7.08 -10.39
CA PHE A 135 -17.08 6.13 -10.27
C PHE A 135 -17.43 4.99 -9.30
N VAL A 136 -17.88 5.31 -8.09
CA VAL A 136 -18.28 4.32 -7.07
C VAL A 136 -19.46 3.46 -7.56
N TYR A 137 -20.46 4.08 -8.19
CA TYR A 137 -21.61 3.37 -8.73
C TYR A 137 -21.21 2.41 -9.85
N ALA A 138 -20.33 2.84 -10.76
CA ALA A 138 -19.82 1.98 -11.83
C ALA A 138 -19.07 0.77 -11.27
N GLN A 139 -18.28 0.94 -10.21
CA GLN A 139 -17.62 -0.19 -9.54
C GLN A 139 -18.61 -1.20 -8.94
N GLN A 140 -19.74 -0.74 -8.39
CA GLN A 140 -20.78 -1.64 -7.89
C GLN A 140 -21.48 -2.40 -9.02
N GLN A 141 -21.58 -1.83 -10.22
CA GLN A 141 -22.21 -2.47 -11.38
C GLN A 141 -21.32 -3.53 -12.05
N LEU A 142 -20.02 -3.60 -11.75
CA LEU A 142 -19.08 -4.52 -12.40
C LEU A 142 -19.50 -5.99 -12.33
N ALA A 143 -20.08 -6.43 -11.21
CA ALA A 143 -20.52 -7.81 -11.02
C ALA A 143 -21.79 -8.14 -11.82
N GLN A 144 -22.62 -7.15 -12.15
CA GLN A 144 -23.91 -7.32 -12.82
C GLN A 144 -23.83 -7.04 -14.32
N ASP A 145 -23.21 -5.93 -14.69
CA ASP A 145 -23.04 -5.48 -16.08
C ASP A 145 -21.68 -4.77 -16.26
N PRO A 146 -20.60 -5.51 -16.53
CA PRO A 146 -19.28 -4.92 -16.75
C PRO A 146 -19.26 -3.94 -17.94
N GLN A 147 -20.10 -4.19 -18.95
CA GLN A 147 -20.13 -3.34 -20.14
C GLN A 147 -20.76 -1.97 -19.86
N ALA A 148 -21.87 -1.94 -19.12
CA ALA A 148 -22.49 -0.68 -18.66
C ALA A 148 -21.55 0.08 -17.70
N ALA A 149 -20.89 -0.63 -16.77
CA ALA A 149 -19.89 -0.05 -15.88
C ALA A 149 -18.73 0.61 -16.64
N TYR A 150 -18.19 -0.07 -17.65
CA TYR A 150 -17.15 0.49 -18.52
C TYR A 150 -17.61 1.78 -19.21
N GLN A 151 -18.81 1.79 -19.77
CA GLN A 151 -19.34 2.96 -20.46
C GLN A 151 -19.53 4.15 -19.51
N LEU A 152 -20.05 3.88 -18.30
CA LEU A 152 -20.18 4.91 -17.26
C LEU A 152 -18.84 5.53 -16.87
N LEU A 153 -17.78 4.72 -16.72
CA LEU A 153 -16.45 5.19 -16.40
C LEU A 153 -15.85 6.03 -17.52
N LEU A 154 -15.99 5.58 -18.74
CA LEU A 154 -15.51 6.31 -19.94
C LEU A 154 -16.23 7.65 -20.08
N ASP A 155 -17.56 7.65 -19.99
CA ASP A 155 -18.38 8.87 -20.06
C ASP A 155 -18.06 9.84 -18.91
N ASN A 156 -17.78 9.32 -17.71
CA ASN A 156 -17.38 10.13 -16.56
C ASN A 156 -16.05 10.86 -16.83
N TYR A 157 -15.10 10.17 -17.46
CA TYR A 157 -13.87 10.84 -17.89
C TYR A 157 -14.13 11.89 -18.97
N LEU A 158 -14.84 11.52 -20.02
CA LEU A 158 -15.06 12.42 -21.16
C LEU A 158 -15.86 13.69 -20.78
N LYS A 159 -16.80 13.57 -19.86
CA LYS A 159 -17.66 14.69 -19.43
C LYS A 159 -17.06 15.48 -18.24
N ASN A 160 -16.53 14.78 -17.27
CA ASN A 160 -16.14 15.34 -15.98
C ASN A 160 -14.62 15.38 -15.78
N GLN A 161 -13.82 14.89 -16.72
CA GLN A 161 -12.36 14.75 -16.62
C GLN A 161 -11.93 13.96 -15.36
N HIS A 162 -12.75 12.97 -14.94
CA HIS A 162 -12.47 12.17 -13.76
C HIS A 162 -11.39 11.14 -14.04
N GLN A 163 -10.14 11.49 -13.75
CA GLN A 163 -8.95 10.69 -14.09
C GLN A 163 -8.99 9.26 -13.55
N ASN A 164 -9.50 9.06 -12.32
CA ASN A 164 -9.60 7.72 -11.72
C ASN A 164 -10.52 6.81 -12.53
N SER A 165 -11.56 7.32 -13.19
CA SER A 165 -12.43 6.53 -14.05
C SER A 165 -11.69 5.96 -15.26
N LEU A 166 -10.91 6.78 -15.96
CA LEU A 166 -10.15 6.31 -17.12
C LEU A 166 -9.00 5.38 -16.71
N LYS A 167 -8.32 5.69 -15.61
CA LYS A 167 -7.28 4.85 -15.04
C LYS A 167 -7.82 3.48 -14.68
N PHE A 168 -8.97 3.42 -14.02
CA PHE A 168 -9.63 2.16 -13.66
C PHE A 168 -10.00 1.32 -14.89
N CYS A 169 -10.43 1.95 -16.01
CA CYS A 169 -10.70 1.23 -17.26
C CYS A 169 -9.46 0.48 -17.79
N VAL A 170 -8.26 1.00 -17.53
CA VAL A 170 -6.99 0.38 -17.95
C VAL A 170 -6.52 -0.70 -17.00
N GLU A 171 -6.69 -0.48 -15.69
CA GLU A 171 -6.16 -1.35 -14.65
C GLU A 171 -7.06 -2.56 -14.35
N PHE A 172 -8.36 -2.46 -14.62
CA PHE A 172 -9.29 -3.53 -14.32
C PHE A 172 -9.23 -4.65 -15.36
N SER A 173 -8.75 -5.81 -14.93
CA SER A 173 -8.55 -7.00 -15.79
C SER A 173 -9.82 -7.60 -16.38
N GLY A 174 -11.00 -7.20 -15.91
CA GLY A 174 -12.30 -7.67 -16.42
C GLY A 174 -12.77 -6.96 -17.69
N PHE A 175 -12.08 -5.90 -18.14
CA PHE A 175 -12.38 -5.23 -19.40
C PHE A 175 -11.52 -5.78 -20.53
N ASP A 176 -12.04 -5.72 -21.79
CA ASP A 176 -11.28 -6.09 -22.98
C ASP A 176 -10.14 -5.08 -23.22
N PRO A 177 -8.86 -5.50 -23.10
CA PRO A 177 -7.72 -4.58 -23.24
C PRO A 177 -7.65 -3.93 -24.65
N ILE A 178 -8.05 -4.65 -25.70
CA ILE A 178 -8.03 -4.15 -27.07
C ILE A 178 -9.06 -3.04 -27.24
N LYS A 179 -10.25 -3.22 -26.67
CA LYS A 179 -11.30 -2.21 -26.68
C LYS A 179 -10.87 -0.96 -25.93
N VAL A 180 -10.31 -1.13 -24.73
CA VAL A 180 -9.78 -0.01 -23.92
C VAL A 180 -8.70 0.75 -24.68
N GLN A 181 -7.74 0.07 -25.30
CA GLN A 181 -6.68 0.70 -26.08
C GLN A 181 -7.22 1.47 -27.30
N ASN A 182 -8.22 0.92 -28.00
CA ASN A 182 -8.82 1.61 -29.14
C ASN A 182 -9.52 2.91 -28.75
N GLU A 183 -10.17 2.95 -27.58
CA GLU A 183 -10.76 4.19 -27.06
C GLU A 183 -9.68 5.18 -26.59
N LEU A 184 -8.64 4.68 -25.91
CA LEU A 184 -7.51 5.51 -25.50
C LEU A 184 -6.80 6.15 -26.69
N LEU A 185 -6.62 5.43 -27.80
CA LEU A 185 -6.02 5.95 -29.02
C LEU A 185 -6.79 7.16 -29.58
N LYS A 186 -8.14 7.13 -29.54
CA LYS A 186 -8.98 8.26 -29.98
C LYS A 186 -8.84 9.48 -29.06
N ILE A 187 -8.72 9.24 -27.76
CA ILE A 187 -8.61 10.31 -26.75
C ILE A 187 -7.19 10.90 -26.75
N ALA A 188 -6.17 10.05 -26.89
CA ALA A 188 -4.75 10.40 -26.81
C ALA A 188 -4.28 11.43 -27.86
N GLU A 189 -5.04 11.61 -28.96
CA GLU A 189 -4.73 12.67 -29.95
C GLU A 189 -4.79 14.08 -29.36
N LYS A 190 -5.54 14.27 -28.27
CA LYS A 190 -5.81 15.58 -27.66
C LYS A 190 -5.53 15.63 -26.15
N ASP A 191 -5.18 14.50 -25.57
CA ASP A 191 -5.12 14.32 -24.12
C ASP A 191 -3.86 13.55 -23.71
N HIS A 192 -2.95 14.25 -23.06
CA HIS A 192 -1.67 13.67 -22.61
C HIS A 192 -1.82 12.69 -21.43
N PHE A 193 -2.86 12.81 -20.59
CA PHE A 193 -3.13 11.80 -19.56
C PHE A 193 -3.57 10.48 -20.20
N ALA A 194 -4.40 10.51 -21.23
CA ALA A 194 -4.74 9.32 -22.00
C ALA A 194 -3.51 8.73 -22.71
N CYS A 195 -2.57 9.56 -23.19
CA CYS A 195 -1.27 9.08 -23.69
C CYS A 195 -0.49 8.33 -22.60
N ALA A 196 -0.46 8.84 -21.36
CA ALA A 196 0.21 8.17 -20.25
C ALA A 196 -0.41 6.81 -19.91
N LEU A 197 -1.74 6.72 -19.88
CA LEU A 197 -2.46 5.48 -19.67
C LEU A 197 -2.28 4.47 -20.82
N LEU A 198 -2.27 4.97 -22.06
CA LEU A 198 -1.99 4.13 -23.23
C LEU A 198 -0.57 3.57 -23.18
N ALA A 199 0.40 4.40 -22.79
CA ALA A 199 1.78 3.95 -22.56
C ALA A 199 1.85 2.86 -21.50
N PHE A 200 1.14 3.02 -20.38
CA PHE A 200 1.08 2.02 -19.30
C PHE A 200 0.44 0.72 -19.80
N SER A 201 -0.65 0.80 -20.56
CA SER A 201 -1.29 -0.37 -21.15
C SER A 201 -0.34 -1.15 -22.08
N TYR A 202 0.44 -0.48 -22.93
CA TYR A 202 1.47 -1.14 -23.74
C TYR A 202 2.62 -1.70 -22.90
N PHE A 203 3.02 -0.99 -21.84
CA PHE A 203 4.06 -1.45 -20.93
C PHE A 203 3.69 -2.78 -20.25
N THR A 204 2.46 -2.91 -19.73
CA THR A 204 1.98 -4.15 -19.11
C THR A 204 1.87 -5.32 -20.10
N GLN A 205 1.78 -5.04 -21.40
CA GLN A 205 1.80 -6.03 -22.48
C GLN A 205 3.21 -6.30 -23.03
N HIS A 206 4.26 -5.78 -22.38
CA HIS A 206 5.65 -5.88 -22.81
C HIS A 206 5.95 -5.28 -24.20
N ASN A 207 5.08 -4.41 -24.70
CA ASN A 207 5.34 -3.64 -25.93
C ASN A 207 6.06 -2.33 -25.60
N LEU A 208 7.36 -2.45 -25.32
CA LEU A 208 8.17 -1.34 -24.82
C LEU A 208 8.35 -0.20 -25.82
N ASP A 209 8.30 -0.47 -27.13
CA ASP A 209 8.45 0.59 -28.15
C ASP A 209 7.20 1.46 -28.24
N ALA A 210 6.01 0.87 -28.23
CA ALA A 210 4.77 1.62 -28.17
C ALA A 210 4.62 2.36 -26.83
N ALA A 211 4.96 1.70 -25.70
CA ALA A 211 4.96 2.31 -24.38
C ALA A 211 5.88 3.54 -24.34
N PHE A 212 7.09 3.44 -24.89
CA PHE A 212 8.05 4.54 -24.98
C PHE A 212 7.46 5.73 -25.74
N LYS A 213 6.93 5.49 -26.94
CA LYS A 213 6.36 6.54 -27.81
C LYS A 213 5.30 7.37 -27.09
N TYR A 214 4.33 6.72 -26.45
CA TYR A 214 3.23 7.41 -25.78
C TYR A 214 3.63 8.01 -24.44
N ALA A 215 4.54 7.37 -23.69
CA ALA A 215 5.11 7.94 -22.47
C ALA A 215 5.93 9.20 -22.76
N GLU A 216 6.66 9.24 -23.87
CA GLU A 216 7.40 10.43 -24.29
C GLU A 216 6.48 11.62 -24.57
N ILE A 217 5.35 11.40 -25.25
CA ILE A 217 4.37 12.46 -25.50
C ILE A 217 3.82 13.01 -24.18
N ALA A 218 3.38 12.12 -23.27
CA ALA A 218 2.86 12.54 -21.96
C ALA A 218 3.92 13.26 -21.11
N GLN A 219 5.16 12.78 -21.11
CA GLN A 219 6.29 13.38 -20.38
C GLN A 219 6.64 14.80 -20.90
N GLN A 220 6.53 15.07 -22.21
CA GLN A 220 6.75 16.40 -22.78
C GLN A 220 5.75 17.43 -22.23
N HIS A 221 4.55 17.01 -21.86
CA HIS A 221 3.54 17.82 -21.20
C HIS A 221 3.65 17.84 -19.68
N ASN A 222 4.74 17.30 -19.10
CA ASN A 222 4.98 17.18 -17.67
C ASN A 222 3.90 16.39 -16.91
N ASP A 223 3.18 15.47 -17.59
CA ASP A 223 2.22 14.59 -16.95
C ASP A 223 2.95 13.70 -15.94
N PRO A 224 2.52 13.69 -14.66
CA PRO A 224 3.23 12.92 -13.61
C PRO A 224 3.19 11.42 -13.87
N PHE A 225 2.06 10.89 -14.33
CA PHE A 225 1.93 9.48 -14.65
C PHE A 225 2.70 9.11 -15.92
N GLY A 226 2.74 10.01 -16.91
CA GLY A 226 3.57 9.85 -18.10
C GLY A 226 5.06 9.81 -17.78
N CYS A 227 5.55 10.66 -16.88
CA CYS A 227 6.93 10.60 -16.39
C CYS A 227 7.20 9.28 -15.64
N TYR A 228 6.26 8.80 -14.83
CA TYR A 228 6.35 7.51 -14.15
C TYR A 228 6.49 6.35 -15.13
N VAL A 229 5.58 6.25 -16.12
CA VAL A 229 5.64 5.18 -17.13
C VAL A 229 6.93 5.27 -17.96
N ARG A 230 7.39 6.48 -18.27
CA ARG A 230 8.66 6.70 -18.98
C ARG A 230 9.84 6.14 -18.19
N ALA A 231 9.86 6.34 -16.87
CA ALA A 231 10.87 5.76 -16.00
C ALA A 231 10.83 4.23 -15.99
N LEU A 232 9.64 3.62 -15.91
CA LEU A 232 9.49 2.16 -15.96
C LEU A 232 9.99 1.58 -17.28
N VAL A 233 9.69 2.22 -18.39
CA VAL A 233 10.15 1.81 -19.74
C VAL A 233 11.67 1.88 -19.82
N GLU A 234 12.31 2.96 -19.30
CA GLU A 234 13.77 3.05 -19.27
C GLU A 234 14.43 1.96 -18.43
N GLN A 235 13.80 1.52 -17.35
CA GLN A 235 14.33 0.43 -16.52
C GLN A 235 14.27 -0.95 -17.20
N GLN A 236 13.36 -1.16 -18.16
CA GLN A 236 13.14 -2.47 -18.78
C GLN A 236 13.71 -2.59 -20.20
N ARG A 237 14.06 -1.48 -20.86
CA ARG A 237 14.66 -1.55 -22.21
C ARG A 237 16.10 -2.03 -22.15
N ASP A 238 16.54 -2.81 -23.18
CA ASP A 238 17.92 -3.32 -23.30
C ASP A 238 18.99 -2.22 -23.32
N GLN A 239 18.63 -1.02 -23.80
CA GLN A 239 19.49 0.17 -23.83
C GLN A 239 18.98 1.26 -22.90
N GLY A 240 18.24 0.89 -21.88
CA GLY A 240 17.67 1.82 -20.92
C GLY A 240 18.72 2.46 -20.01
N ASP A 241 18.51 3.72 -19.66
CA ASP A 241 19.39 4.49 -18.77
C ASP A 241 18.76 4.61 -17.38
N ALA A 242 19.40 3.95 -16.40
CA ALA A 242 18.97 3.98 -15.01
C ALA A 242 19.04 5.39 -14.40
N THR A 243 19.96 6.24 -14.84
CA THR A 243 20.06 7.64 -14.39
C THR A 243 18.88 8.45 -14.90
N LEU A 244 18.57 8.28 -16.19
CA LEU A 244 17.43 8.93 -16.81
C LEU A 244 16.10 8.44 -16.20
N ALA A 245 15.97 7.14 -15.91
CA ALA A 245 14.83 6.59 -15.19
C ALA A 245 14.64 7.27 -13.83
N GLN A 246 15.74 7.44 -13.08
CA GLN A 246 15.69 8.13 -11.78
C GLN A 246 15.27 9.60 -11.92
N GLU A 247 15.75 10.31 -12.94
CA GLU A 247 15.33 11.69 -13.21
C GLU A 247 13.83 11.80 -13.49
N PHE A 248 13.26 10.87 -14.26
CA PHE A 248 11.82 10.85 -14.52
C PHE A 248 11.01 10.50 -13.27
N LEU A 249 11.47 9.58 -12.41
CA LEU A 249 10.82 9.32 -11.14
C LEU A 249 10.80 10.56 -10.24
N LEU A 250 11.93 11.27 -10.13
CA LEU A 250 12.02 12.51 -9.36
C LEU A 250 11.10 13.60 -9.93
N LYS A 251 11.02 13.72 -11.25
CA LYS A 251 10.12 14.67 -11.92
C LYS A 251 8.66 14.33 -11.65
N ALA A 252 8.28 13.07 -11.73
CA ALA A 252 6.93 12.60 -11.42
C ALA A 252 6.58 12.86 -9.94
N ALA A 253 7.50 12.54 -9.01
CA ALA A 253 7.35 12.77 -7.57
C ALA A 253 7.15 14.26 -7.25
N LYS A 254 7.94 15.14 -7.86
CA LYS A 254 7.81 16.61 -7.71
C LYS A 254 6.43 17.12 -8.16
N ASN A 255 5.83 16.45 -9.14
CA ASN A 255 4.49 16.75 -9.63
C ASN A 255 3.38 15.98 -8.89
N GLY A 256 3.69 15.39 -7.73
CA GLY A 256 2.72 14.78 -6.83
C GLY A 256 2.43 13.29 -7.08
N HIS A 257 3.19 12.60 -7.95
CA HIS A 257 3.00 11.16 -8.14
C HIS A 257 3.62 10.36 -6.99
N ILE A 258 2.78 9.83 -6.12
CA ILE A 258 3.16 9.20 -4.84
C ILE A 258 4.03 7.95 -5.06
N GLU A 259 3.63 7.07 -5.98
CA GLU A 259 4.39 5.85 -6.30
C GLU A 259 5.81 6.17 -6.78
N SER A 260 5.96 7.21 -7.61
CA SER A 260 7.27 7.65 -8.08
C SER A 260 8.14 8.20 -6.95
N ALA A 261 7.55 8.89 -5.97
CA ALA A 261 8.29 9.35 -4.80
C ALA A 261 8.86 8.17 -3.99
N TYR A 262 8.05 7.14 -3.79
CA TYR A 262 8.49 5.91 -3.14
C TYR A 262 9.61 5.19 -3.92
N LEU A 263 9.40 4.94 -5.21
CA LEU A 263 10.40 4.24 -6.04
C LEU A 263 11.70 5.02 -6.18
N ALA A 264 11.61 6.35 -6.36
CA ALA A 264 12.80 7.21 -6.39
C ALA A 264 13.58 7.14 -5.07
N ALA A 265 12.89 7.12 -3.94
CA ALA A 265 13.50 7.01 -2.63
C ALA A 265 14.19 5.66 -2.42
N VAL A 266 13.55 4.55 -2.81
CA VAL A 266 14.16 3.20 -2.75
C VAL A 266 15.45 3.13 -3.58
N ASN A 267 15.43 3.68 -4.79
CA ASN A 267 16.63 3.75 -5.64
C ASN A 267 17.74 4.62 -5.01
N LEU A 268 17.36 5.74 -4.38
CA LEU A 268 18.32 6.61 -3.69
C LEU A 268 18.96 5.93 -2.47
N LEU A 269 18.17 5.17 -1.67
CA LEU A 269 18.72 4.39 -0.54
C LEU A 269 19.70 3.34 -1.04
N LYS A 270 19.39 2.62 -2.12
CA LYS A 270 20.30 1.68 -2.76
C LYS A 270 21.58 2.36 -3.28
N ASN A 271 21.45 3.56 -3.85
CA ASN A 271 22.59 4.34 -4.31
C ASN A 271 23.43 4.87 -3.13
N ALA A 272 22.80 5.19 -2.00
CA ALA A 272 23.49 5.56 -0.77
C ALA A 272 24.37 4.41 -0.26
N GLU A 273 23.84 3.18 -0.20
CA GLU A 273 24.61 1.99 0.21
C GLU A 273 25.86 1.76 -0.66
N ASN A 274 25.77 2.07 -1.97
CA ASN A 274 26.85 1.89 -2.94
C ASN A 274 27.71 3.15 -3.13
N ALA A 275 27.47 4.21 -2.36
CA ALA A 275 28.18 5.48 -2.49
C ALA A 275 29.66 5.35 -2.09
N LYS A 276 30.56 5.89 -2.93
CA LYS A 276 32.03 5.86 -2.67
C LYS A 276 32.47 6.85 -1.60
N THR A 277 31.64 7.81 -1.23
CA THR A 277 31.95 8.85 -0.25
C THR A 277 30.82 9.03 0.72
N GLU A 278 31.17 9.33 1.99
CA GLU A 278 30.18 9.60 3.05
C GLU A 278 29.27 10.77 2.69
N GLN A 279 29.79 11.79 2.03
CA GLN A 279 29.01 12.93 1.58
C GLN A 279 27.87 12.53 0.61
N LYS A 280 28.19 11.68 -0.39
CA LYS A 280 27.17 11.18 -1.33
C LYS A 280 26.19 10.22 -0.67
N HIS A 281 26.68 9.38 0.24
CA HIS A 281 25.81 8.53 1.06
C HIS A 281 24.76 9.39 1.77
N GLN A 282 25.18 10.42 2.50
CA GLN A 282 24.28 11.28 3.25
C GLN A 282 23.33 12.07 2.34
N GLU A 283 23.83 12.60 1.21
CA GLU A 283 23.02 13.33 0.24
C GLU A 283 21.86 12.48 -0.31
N TYR A 284 22.17 11.25 -0.77
CA TYR A 284 21.16 10.34 -1.28
C TYR A 284 20.17 9.90 -0.21
N ALA A 285 20.67 9.57 0.97
CA ALA A 285 19.82 9.11 2.07
C ALA A 285 18.89 10.22 2.57
N THR A 286 19.35 11.47 2.67
CA THR A 286 18.53 12.61 3.07
C THR A 286 17.41 12.88 2.07
N LEU A 287 17.73 12.91 0.76
CA LEU A 287 16.72 13.09 -0.29
C LEU A 287 15.69 11.94 -0.30
N ALA A 288 16.13 10.71 -0.04
CA ALA A 288 15.25 9.57 0.07
C ALA A 288 14.24 9.73 1.21
N VAL A 289 14.70 10.19 2.39
CA VAL A 289 13.82 10.45 3.54
C VAL A 289 12.79 11.54 3.26
N GLU A 290 13.15 12.60 2.55
CA GLU A 290 12.20 13.64 2.13
C GLU A 290 11.09 13.06 1.25
N LEU A 291 11.45 12.27 0.24
CA LEU A 291 10.49 11.63 -0.67
C LEU A 291 9.62 10.61 0.05
N LEU A 292 10.20 9.79 0.94
CA LEU A 292 9.46 8.84 1.78
C LEU A 292 8.48 9.56 2.70
N SER A 293 8.87 10.68 3.28
CA SER A 293 8.01 11.49 4.15
C SER A 293 6.78 12.00 3.39
N HIS A 294 6.97 12.51 2.18
CA HIS A 294 5.88 12.93 1.31
C HIS A 294 4.93 11.77 0.99
N ALA A 295 5.46 10.62 0.56
CA ALA A 295 4.65 9.47 0.22
C ALA A 295 3.94 8.88 1.46
N ALA A 296 4.62 8.80 2.61
CA ALA A 296 4.06 8.27 3.86
C ALA A 296 2.90 9.12 4.39
N VAL A 297 3.04 10.45 4.35
CA VAL A 297 1.97 11.40 4.73
C VAL A 297 0.77 11.26 3.79
N ALA A 298 1.00 11.03 2.50
CA ALA A 298 -0.04 10.75 1.52
C ALA A 298 -0.70 9.37 1.70
N GLY A 299 -0.26 8.57 2.67
CA GLY A 299 -0.86 7.27 3.00
C GLY A 299 -0.25 6.07 2.27
N HIS A 300 0.85 6.24 1.54
CA HIS A 300 1.53 5.13 0.86
C HIS A 300 2.17 4.16 1.86
N VAL A 301 1.59 2.98 2.01
CA VAL A 301 1.94 2.04 3.08
C VAL A 301 3.40 1.56 3.02
N PRO A 302 3.95 1.15 1.86
CA PRO A 302 5.37 0.81 1.76
C PRO A 302 6.30 1.97 2.15
N ALA A 303 5.93 3.22 1.83
CA ALA A 303 6.73 4.39 2.21
C ALA A 303 6.68 4.65 3.72
N GLN A 304 5.53 4.41 4.37
CA GLN A 304 5.42 4.50 5.84
C GLN A 304 6.36 3.51 6.53
N TYR A 305 6.41 2.27 6.05
CA TYR A 305 7.35 1.26 6.55
C TYR A 305 8.81 1.67 6.31
N SER A 306 9.16 2.07 5.09
CA SER A 306 10.53 2.49 4.76
C SER A 306 10.97 3.73 5.54
N LEU A 307 10.08 4.71 5.75
CA LEU A 307 10.35 5.87 6.61
C LEU A 307 10.57 5.46 8.07
N ALA A 308 9.77 4.51 8.57
CA ALA A 308 9.97 3.95 9.90
C ALA A 308 11.37 3.35 10.07
N GLN A 309 11.86 2.63 9.07
CA GLN A 309 13.22 2.08 9.08
C GLN A 309 14.28 3.20 9.08
N CYS A 310 14.15 4.19 8.22
CA CYS A 310 15.06 5.32 8.17
C CYS A 310 15.17 6.04 9.52
N LEU A 311 14.05 6.30 10.17
CA LEU A 311 14.00 6.95 11.50
C LEU A 311 14.58 6.07 12.61
N ARG A 312 14.31 4.77 12.59
CA ARG A 312 14.78 3.83 13.62
C ARG A 312 16.30 3.61 13.56
N TYR A 313 16.87 3.61 12.37
CA TYR A 313 18.30 3.37 12.18
C TYR A 313 19.13 4.64 11.97
N GLY A 314 18.49 5.79 11.76
CA GLY A 314 19.17 7.05 11.48
C GLY A 314 19.74 7.12 10.05
N LEU A 315 19.03 6.53 9.08
CA LEU A 315 19.43 6.54 7.67
C LEU A 315 18.96 7.83 7.01
N GLY A 316 19.86 8.73 6.67
CA GLY A 316 19.54 10.02 6.04
C GLY A 316 18.84 11.03 6.94
N THR A 317 18.63 10.71 8.20
CA THR A 317 17.97 11.55 9.20
C THR A 317 18.54 11.23 10.59
N GLU A 318 18.28 12.09 11.58
CA GLU A 318 18.58 11.77 12.97
C GLU A 318 17.73 10.57 13.43
N LYS A 319 18.38 9.67 14.20
CA LYS A 319 17.70 8.52 14.76
C LYS A 319 16.60 8.94 15.72
N ASN A 320 15.37 8.51 15.44
CA ASN A 320 14.20 8.79 16.27
C ASN A 320 13.32 7.54 16.39
N LEU A 321 13.50 6.81 17.48
CA LEU A 321 12.80 5.53 17.70
C LEU A 321 11.29 5.72 17.87
N ASP A 322 10.85 6.76 18.58
CA ASP A 322 9.43 6.99 18.87
C ASP A 322 8.65 7.31 17.60
N GLN A 323 9.19 8.21 16.76
CA GLN A 323 8.59 8.51 15.47
C GLN A 323 8.64 7.28 14.53
N GLY A 324 9.75 6.55 14.54
CA GLY A 324 9.89 5.32 13.75
C GLY A 324 8.84 4.27 14.12
N VAL A 325 8.60 4.04 15.42
CA VAL A 325 7.56 3.13 15.88
C VAL A 325 6.16 3.63 15.50
N SER A 326 5.89 4.94 15.62
CA SER A 326 4.59 5.51 15.22
C SER A 326 4.30 5.30 13.73
N TRP A 327 5.29 5.43 12.83
CA TRP A 327 5.12 5.12 11.41
C TRP A 327 4.97 3.60 11.16
N LEU A 328 5.69 2.77 11.92
CA LEU A 328 5.55 1.32 11.87
C LEU A 328 4.14 0.87 12.27
N GLU A 329 3.57 1.46 13.32
CA GLU A 329 2.18 1.24 13.74
C GLU A 329 1.17 1.60 12.64
N ARG A 330 1.35 2.74 11.98
CA ARG A 330 0.49 3.16 10.86
C ARG A 330 0.54 2.17 9.69
N ALA A 331 1.73 1.70 9.33
CA ALA A 331 1.89 0.71 8.28
C ALA A 331 1.27 -0.64 8.69
N ALA A 332 1.46 -1.08 9.94
CA ALA A 332 0.90 -2.32 10.48
C ALA A 332 -0.64 -2.29 10.51
N MET A 333 -1.25 -1.16 10.91
CA MET A 333 -2.71 -0.95 10.88
C MET A 333 -3.28 -1.05 9.46
N GLN A 334 -2.47 -0.71 8.44
CA GLN A 334 -2.82 -0.86 7.03
C GLN A 334 -2.41 -2.23 6.45
N ASN A 335 -2.16 -3.19 7.33
CA ASN A 335 -1.85 -4.58 6.99
C ASN A 335 -0.54 -4.78 6.21
N HIS A 336 0.49 -3.95 6.42
CA HIS A 336 1.83 -4.21 5.88
C HIS A 336 2.48 -5.37 6.65
N PRO A 337 2.83 -6.49 6.00
CA PRO A 337 3.25 -7.70 6.72
C PRO A 337 4.57 -7.53 7.48
N ASP A 338 5.57 -6.89 6.86
CA ASP A 338 6.86 -6.65 7.54
C ASP A 338 6.69 -5.70 8.74
N ALA A 339 5.80 -4.68 8.61
CA ALA A 339 5.51 -3.78 9.72
C ALA A 339 4.79 -4.49 10.87
N GLN A 340 3.83 -5.38 10.57
CA GLN A 340 3.15 -6.19 11.57
C GLN A 340 4.12 -7.14 12.28
N PHE A 341 5.01 -7.79 11.53
CA PHE A 341 6.04 -8.66 12.10
C PHE A 341 6.99 -7.88 13.00
N GLU A 342 7.58 -6.78 12.52
CA GLU A 342 8.52 -6.00 13.32
C GLU A 342 7.89 -5.37 14.55
N LEU A 343 6.65 -4.88 14.43
CA LEU A 343 5.91 -4.34 15.58
C LEU A 343 5.64 -5.44 16.60
N SER A 344 5.28 -6.67 16.17
CA SER A 344 5.13 -7.81 17.09
C SER A 344 6.44 -8.09 17.84
N MET A 345 7.58 -8.04 17.16
CA MET A 345 8.90 -8.28 17.77
C MET A 345 9.35 -7.19 18.76
N LEU A 346 8.79 -5.99 18.66
CA LEU A 346 9.03 -4.91 19.64
C LEU A 346 8.18 -5.04 20.91
N LEU A 347 7.11 -5.80 20.85
CA LEU A 347 6.20 -6.01 21.98
C LEU A 347 6.65 -7.19 22.86
N PRO A 348 6.45 -7.15 24.18
CA PRO A 348 6.61 -8.32 25.03
C PRO A 348 5.74 -9.50 24.57
N LEU A 349 6.19 -10.72 24.80
CA LEU A 349 5.44 -11.93 24.40
C LEU A 349 4.04 -12.01 25.00
N GLU A 350 3.86 -11.46 26.19
CA GLU A 350 2.59 -11.44 26.93
C GLU A 350 1.68 -10.28 26.52
N HIS A 351 2.15 -9.41 25.64
CA HIS A 351 1.35 -8.27 25.20
C HIS A 351 0.20 -8.72 24.31
N GLU A 352 -0.99 -8.21 24.58
CA GLU A 352 -2.24 -8.63 23.90
C GLU A 352 -2.19 -8.54 22.37
N HIS A 353 -1.40 -7.62 21.79
CA HIS A 353 -1.25 -7.44 20.36
C HIS A 353 -0.09 -8.23 19.75
N HIS A 354 0.80 -8.86 20.53
CA HIS A 354 1.95 -9.59 20.00
C HIS A 354 1.53 -10.71 19.04
N LEU A 355 0.72 -11.65 19.52
CA LEU A 355 0.27 -12.79 18.71
C LEU A 355 -0.67 -12.39 17.56
N PRO A 356 -1.66 -11.51 17.75
CA PRO A 356 -2.48 -11.03 16.63
C PRO A 356 -1.69 -10.42 15.49
N LEU A 357 -0.69 -9.59 15.78
CA LEU A 357 0.18 -8.99 14.77
C LEU A 357 1.05 -10.04 14.07
N LEU A 358 1.65 -10.94 14.84
CA LEU A 358 2.48 -12.02 14.31
C LEU A 358 1.67 -12.95 13.39
N ASN A 359 0.46 -13.32 13.81
CA ASN A 359 -0.45 -14.13 13.01
C ASN A 359 -0.88 -13.40 11.73
N ALA A 360 -1.24 -12.13 11.82
CA ALA A 360 -1.63 -11.32 10.66
C ALA A 360 -0.50 -11.21 9.63
N ALA A 361 0.75 -11.02 10.08
CA ALA A 361 1.92 -11.03 9.19
C ALA A 361 2.10 -12.40 8.51
N ALA A 362 1.99 -13.50 9.27
CA ALA A 362 2.11 -14.86 8.75
C ALA A 362 1.03 -15.19 7.71
N ASP A 363 -0.22 -14.77 7.95
CA ASP A 363 -1.34 -14.95 7.00
C ASP A 363 -1.11 -14.20 5.69
N LYS A 364 -0.42 -13.06 5.73
CA LYS A 364 -0.03 -12.27 4.55
C LYS A 364 1.23 -12.79 3.82
N GLY A 365 1.79 -13.90 4.28
CA GLY A 365 2.93 -14.52 3.61
C GLY A 365 4.30 -14.14 4.16
N HIS A 366 4.37 -13.42 5.29
CA HIS A 366 5.65 -13.09 5.91
C HIS A 366 6.33 -14.34 6.48
N THR A 367 7.40 -14.80 5.84
CA THR A 367 7.99 -16.11 6.09
C THR A 367 8.57 -16.27 7.50
N GLN A 368 9.21 -15.25 8.04
CA GLN A 368 9.74 -15.28 9.41
C GLN A 368 8.59 -15.35 10.45
N ALA A 369 7.48 -14.65 10.19
CA ALA A 369 6.31 -14.74 11.04
C ALA A 369 5.71 -16.16 11.05
N MET A 370 5.66 -16.83 9.92
CA MET A 370 5.22 -18.25 9.84
C MET A 370 6.13 -19.16 10.67
N LEU A 371 7.44 -18.99 10.60
CA LEU A 371 8.39 -19.76 11.41
C LEU A 371 8.20 -19.49 12.90
N CYS A 372 8.04 -18.23 13.30
CA CYS A 372 7.76 -17.85 14.68
C CYS A 372 6.43 -18.44 15.17
N MET A 373 5.36 -18.37 14.36
CA MET A 373 4.07 -19.00 14.69
C MET A 373 4.20 -20.51 14.85
N SER A 374 4.96 -21.18 13.98
CA SER A 374 5.18 -22.62 14.12
C SER A 374 5.88 -22.99 15.45
N ILE A 375 6.87 -22.21 15.87
CA ILE A 375 7.57 -22.41 17.15
C ILE A 375 6.63 -22.12 18.34
N PHE A 376 5.80 -21.09 18.22
CA PHE A 376 4.79 -20.79 19.23
C PHE A 376 3.82 -21.96 19.40
N GLU A 377 3.26 -22.47 18.31
CA GLU A 377 2.32 -23.60 18.31
C GLU A 377 2.96 -24.88 18.87
N GLN A 378 4.24 -25.14 18.57
CA GLN A 378 4.99 -26.26 19.16
C GLN A 378 5.13 -26.13 20.67
N ARG A 379 5.30 -24.91 21.21
CA ARG A 379 5.39 -24.68 22.67
C ARG A 379 4.05 -24.87 23.36
N GLN A 380 2.94 -24.73 22.64
CA GLN A 380 1.58 -24.99 23.10
C GLN A 380 1.13 -26.44 22.88
N ASP A 381 2.04 -27.32 22.44
CA ASP A 381 1.75 -28.70 22.04
C ASP A 381 0.66 -28.82 20.96
N ASN A 382 0.44 -27.74 20.18
CA ASN A 382 -0.49 -27.73 19.04
C ASN A 382 0.20 -28.23 17.77
N ALA A 383 0.18 -29.54 17.58
CA ALA A 383 0.76 -30.20 16.41
C ALA A 383 0.20 -29.70 15.08
N GLN A 384 -1.12 -29.51 15.01
CA GLN A 384 -1.79 -29.10 13.76
C GLN A 384 -1.40 -27.66 13.38
N GLY A 385 -1.37 -26.75 14.33
CA GLY A 385 -0.95 -25.38 14.13
C GLY A 385 0.51 -25.29 13.67
N ALA A 386 1.40 -26.02 14.34
CA ALA A 386 2.82 -26.05 13.98
C ALA A 386 3.04 -26.56 12.55
N LEU A 387 2.41 -27.68 12.19
CA LEU A 387 2.50 -28.26 10.84
C LEU A 387 1.86 -27.35 9.78
N TYR A 388 0.75 -26.68 10.10
CA TYR A 388 0.11 -25.74 9.19
C TYR A 388 1.08 -24.63 8.74
N TRP A 389 1.71 -23.96 9.69
CA TRP A 389 2.62 -22.86 9.39
C TRP A 389 3.91 -23.33 8.69
N LEU A 390 4.49 -24.46 9.12
CA LEU A 390 5.67 -24.99 8.48
C LEU A 390 5.40 -25.48 7.04
N ASN A 391 4.25 -26.09 6.78
CA ASN A 391 3.89 -26.51 5.42
C ASN A 391 3.64 -25.29 4.52
N LYS A 392 2.98 -24.25 5.03
CA LYS A 392 2.78 -23.00 4.31
C LYS A 392 4.12 -22.32 3.96
N ALA A 393 5.07 -22.27 4.92
CA ALA A 393 6.42 -21.77 4.67
C ALA A 393 7.22 -22.69 3.70
N LYS A 394 7.02 -24.01 3.76
CA LYS A 394 7.63 -24.97 2.84
C LYS A 394 7.13 -24.77 1.40
N GLU A 395 5.85 -24.49 1.19
CA GLU A 395 5.29 -24.17 -0.14
C GLU A 395 5.97 -22.92 -0.75
N LEU A 396 6.36 -21.97 0.09
CA LEU A 396 7.15 -20.80 -0.29
C LEU A 396 8.66 -21.09 -0.42
N GLN A 397 9.07 -22.36 -0.37
CA GLN A 397 10.46 -22.83 -0.48
C GLN A 397 11.39 -22.21 0.58
N VAL A 398 10.89 -21.90 1.78
CA VAL A 398 11.69 -21.37 2.87
C VAL A 398 12.62 -22.46 3.42
N PRO A 399 13.95 -22.34 3.32
CA PRO A 399 14.89 -23.40 3.70
C PRO A 399 14.72 -23.83 5.16
N ARG A 400 14.54 -22.86 6.05
CA ARG A 400 14.36 -23.10 7.49
C ARG A 400 13.09 -23.89 7.84
N ALA A 401 12.04 -23.82 7.01
CA ALA A 401 10.82 -24.60 7.22
C ALA A 401 11.07 -26.10 7.02
N PHE A 402 11.84 -26.49 5.99
CA PHE A 402 12.25 -27.87 5.78
C PHE A 402 13.11 -28.38 6.95
N PHE A 403 14.05 -27.56 7.43
CA PHE A 403 14.88 -27.87 8.58
C PHE A 403 14.05 -28.16 9.82
N LEU A 404 13.13 -27.24 10.18
CA LEU A 404 12.27 -27.40 11.37
C LEU A 404 11.35 -28.61 11.26
N LEU A 405 10.78 -28.89 10.08
CA LEU A 405 10.04 -30.12 9.83
C LEU A 405 10.91 -31.38 10.03
N GLY A 406 12.13 -31.33 9.49
CA GLY A 406 13.12 -32.42 9.69
C GLY A 406 13.43 -32.69 11.14
N GLN A 407 13.58 -31.65 11.97
CA GLN A 407 13.74 -31.79 13.42
C GLN A 407 12.51 -32.40 14.09
N MET A 408 11.30 -31.93 13.74
CA MET A 408 10.05 -32.46 14.29
C MET A 408 9.91 -33.96 14.06
N TYR A 409 10.14 -34.44 12.84
CA TYR A 409 10.08 -35.86 12.51
C TYR A 409 11.20 -36.68 13.13
N ARG A 410 12.39 -36.09 13.37
CA ARG A 410 13.48 -36.76 14.07
C ARG A 410 13.18 -36.95 15.56
N GLU A 411 12.64 -35.93 16.20
CA GLU A 411 12.42 -35.90 17.63
C GLU A 411 11.07 -36.52 18.04
N GLY A 412 10.17 -36.73 17.09
CA GLY A 412 8.80 -37.15 17.38
C GLY A 412 7.99 -36.06 18.09
N LYS A 413 8.36 -34.81 17.88
CA LYS A 413 7.68 -33.68 18.54
C LYS A 413 6.48 -33.27 17.71
N CYS A 414 5.29 -33.42 18.29
CA CYS A 414 4.00 -33.16 17.61
C CYS A 414 3.68 -34.09 16.44
N VAL A 415 4.55 -35.02 16.09
CA VAL A 415 4.40 -36.02 15.00
C VAL A 415 5.08 -37.33 15.41
N ASP A 416 4.70 -38.43 14.78
CA ASP A 416 5.42 -39.69 14.97
C ASP A 416 6.84 -39.58 14.41
N VAL A 417 7.80 -40.27 15.05
CA VAL A 417 9.18 -40.29 14.59
C VAL A 417 9.27 -40.96 13.21
N ASP A 418 9.80 -40.21 12.25
CA ASP A 418 10.16 -40.74 10.91
C ASP A 418 11.55 -40.24 10.50
N LEU A 419 12.55 -41.08 10.79
CA LEU A 419 13.95 -40.74 10.54
C LEU A 419 14.30 -40.68 9.04
N SER A 420 13.56 -41.41 8.20
CA SER A 420 13.78 -41.37 6.76
C SER A 420 13.25 -40.07 6.16
N LEU A 421 12.02 -39.68 6.51
CA LEU A 421 11.43 -38.40 6.11
C LEU A 421 12.25 -37.22 6.67
N SER A 422 12.73 -37.29 7.90
CA SER A 422 13.60 -36.29 8.50
C SER A 422 14.88 -36.08 7.67
N ALA A 423 15.55 -37.18 7.24
CA ALA A 423 16.75 -37.08 6.41
C ALA A 423 16.48 -36.42 5.05
N ASP A 424 15.34 -36.76 4.42
CA ASP A 424 14.92 -36.16 3.15
C ASP A 424 14.60 -34.67 3.32
N LEU A 425 13.96 -34.25 4.41
CA LEU A 425 13.66 -32.87 4.71
C LEU A 425 14.94 -32.04 4.96
N PHE A 426 15.90 -32.58 5.72
CA PHE A 426 17.21 -31.91 5.88
C PHE A 426 17.94 -31.76 4.55
N LYS A 427 17.81 -32.77 3.66
CA LYS A 427 18.40 -32.69 2.33
C LYS A 427 17.75 -31.57 1.50
N GLN A 428 16.42 -31.46 1.50
CA GLN A 428 15.72 -30.36 0.83
C GLN A 428 16.13 -29.01 1.43
N ALA A 429 16.23 -28.88 2.74
CA ALA A 429 16.70 -27.65 3.39
C ALA A 429 18.13 -27.28 2.95
N ALA A 430 19.03 -28.25 2.89
CA ALA A 430 20.39 -28.07 2.42
C ALA A 430 20.47 -27.67 0.94
N ASP A 431 19.63 -28.28 0.09
CA ASP A 431 19.55 -27.97 -1.34
C ASP A 431 19.05 -26.52 -1.56
N HIS A 432 18.29 -25.97 -0.61
CA HIS A 432 17.84 -24.57 -0.59
C HIS A 432 18.76 -23.63 0.22
N GLY A 433 19.90 -24.11 0.71
CA GLY A 433 20.94 -23.29 1.35
C GLY A 433 20.83 -23.12 2.87
N ASP A 434 20.07 -23.97 3.59
CA ASP A 434 20.10 -23.98 5.07
C ASP A 434 21.42 -24.59 5.57
N ILE A 435 22.23 -23.77 6.22
CA ILE A 435 23.59 -24.16 6.64
C ILE A 435 23.57 -25.24 7.73
N ASP A 436 22.66 -25.15 8.69
CA ASP A 436 22.56 -26.12 9.78
C ASP A 436 22.21 -27.51 9.24
N SER A 437 21.48 -27.57 8.14
CA SER A 437 21.10 -28.82 7.48
C SER A 437 22.29 -29.60 6.94
N TYR A 438 23.35 -28.95 6.48
CA TYR A 438 24.60 -29.66 6.10
C TYR A 438 25.20 -30.40 7.29
N PHE A 439 25.21 -29.78 8.45
CA PHE A 439 25.75 -30.38 9.65
C PHE A 439 24.88 -31.52 10.18
N GLU A 440 23.56 -31.38 10.12
CA GLU A 440 22.63 -32.47 10.46
C GLU A 440 22.79 -33.67 9.50
N LEU A 441 22.92 -33.42 8.21
CA LEU A 441 23.18 -34.48 7.22
C LEU A 441 24.53 -35.19 7.42
N PHE A 442 25.57 -34.46 7.83
CA PHE A 442 26.82 -35.07 8.25
C PHE A 442 26.57 -36.11 9.36
N LYS A 443 25.86 -35.73 10.44
CA LYS A 443 25.54 -36.65 11.55
C LYS A 443 24.71 -37.85 11.07
N ILE A 444 23.68 -37.59 10.27
CA ILE A 444 22.77 -38.59 9.72
C ILE A 444 23.54 -39.65 8.90
N TYR A 445 24.41 -39.27 7.95
CA TYR A 445 25.17 -40.20 7.14
C TYR A 445 26.35 -40.84 7.86
N LYS A 446 26.91 -40.16 8.87
CA LYS A 446 27.95 -40.72 9.74
C LYS A 446 27.43 -41.85 10.58
N ASP A 447 26.25 -41.70 11.15
CA ASP A 447 25.69 -42.65 12.12
C ASP A 447 24.69 -43.61 11.50
N GLY A 448 24.16 -43.32 10.31
CA GLY A 448 23.16 -44.12 9.60
C GLY A 448 21.75 -43.91 10.17
N ILE A 449 21.39 -42.69 10.53
CA ILE A 449 20.11 -42.32 11.13
C ILE A 449 19.07 -42.16 10.02
N GLY A 450 18.11 -43.08 9.92
CA GLY A 450 17.08 -43.07 8.86
C GLY A 450 17.59 -43.34 7.44
N VAL A 451 18.89 -43.42 7.25
CA VAL A 451 19.55 -43.73 5.97
C VAL A 451 20.68 -44.73 6.14
N ARG A 452 21.12 -45.36 5.05
CA ARG A 452 22.30 -46.22 5.11
C ARG A 452 23.56 -45.38 5.43
N LYS A 453 24.35 -45.79 6.42
CA LYS A 453 25.63 -45.20 6.80
C LYS A 453 26.54 -45.06 5.57
N ASN A 454 27.08 -43.86 5.35
CA ASN A 454 27.94 -43.56 4.22
C ASN A 454 29.00 -42.50 4.58
N LYS A 455 30.22 -42.97 4.85
CA LYS A 455 31.32 -42.09 5.27
C LYS A 455 31.68 -41.04 4.22
N LYS A 456 31.65 -41.39 2.92
CA LYS A 456 31.98 -40.47 1.83
C LYS A 456 30.96 -39.30 1.76
N THR A 457 29.67 -39.65 1.87
CA THR A 457 28.60 -38.66 1.88
C THR A 457 28.67 -37.79 3.15
N ALA A 458 28.96 -38.38 4.30
CA ALA A 458 29.15 -37.65 5.55
C ALA A 458 30.29 -36.62 5.43
N SER A 459 31.48 -37.06 4.91
CA SER A 459 32.59 -36.11 4.69
C SER A 459 32.21 -34.95 3.78
N LYS A 460 31.51 -35.25 2.65
CA LYS A 460 31.02 -34.18 1.76
C LYS A 460 30.17 -33.11 2.48
N TYR A 461 29.22 -33.56 3.30
CA TYR A 461 28.33 -32.59 4.04
C TYR A 461 29.08 -31.88 5.15
N LEU A 462 30.08 -32.50 5.78
CA LEU A 462 30.95 -31.78 6.73
C LEU A 462 31.78 -30.69 6.05
N ASP A 463 32.31 -30.97 4.87
CA ASP A 463 33.09 -30.00 4.09
C ASP A 463 32.17 -28.83 3.68
N LEU A 464 30.96 -29.10 3.19
CA LEU A 464 29.97 -28.05 2.88
C LEU A 464 29.58 -27.21 4.11
N ALA A 465 29.42 -27.83 5.28
CA ALA A 465 29.13 -27.11 6.51
C ALA A 465 30.31 -26.20 6.91
N LYS A 466 31.56 -26.66 6.76
CA LYS A 466 32.77 -25.86 7.02
C LYS A 466 32.93 -24.70 6.03
N GLU A 467 32.72 -24.95 4.75
CA GLU A 467 32.77 -23.93 3.69
C GLU A 467 31.76 -22.80 3.96
N ASN A 468 30.58 -23.15 4.50
CA ASN A 468 29.55 -22.21 4.89
C ASN A 468 29.66 -21.71 6.35
N GLN A 469 30.82 -21.90 6.98
CA GLN A 469 31.17 -21.35 8.31
C GLN A 469 30.24 -21.82 9.46
N HIS A 470 29.75 -23.07 9.38
CA HIS A 470 28.99 -23.64 10.49
C HIS A 470 29.91 -23.85 11.71
N ILE A 471 29.52 -23.24 12.85
CA ILE A 471 30.37 -23.11 14.04
C ILE A 471 30.87 -24.49 14.55
N GLU A 472 29.96 -25.45 14.75
CA GLU A 472 30.31 -26.77 15.27
C GLU A 472 31.11 -27.61 14.27
N ALA A 473 30.84 -27.45 12.96
CA ALA A 473 31.53 -28.20 11.92
C ALA A 473 33.02 -27.82 11.83
N ALA A 474 33.37 -26.57 12.13
CA ALA A 474 34.71 -26.06 12.03
C ALA A 474 35.75 -26.82 12.91
N SER A 475 35.32 -27.36 14.05
CA SER A 475 36.15 -28.07 15.02
C SER A 475 36.28 -29.57 14.79
N ILE A 476 35.54 -30.13 13.80
CA ILE A 476 35.49 -31.58 13.59
C ILE A 476 36.53 -32.06 12.57
N GLU A 477 37.37 -32.96 12.98
CA GLU A 477 38.21 -33.79 12.10
C GLU A 477 37.52 -35.14 11.84
N PHE A 478 37.31 -35.56 10.55
CA PHE A 478 36.55 -36.75 10.20
C PHE A 478 37.17 -37.61 9.09
#